data_40ee1dd0b124abb0262faca666dbfec7
#
_entry.id   40ee1dd0b124abb0262faca666dbfec7
#
_cell.length_a   1.000
_cell.length_b   1.000
_cell.length_c   1.000
_cell.angle_alpha   90.00
_cell.angle_beta   90.00
_cell.angle_gamma   90.00
#
_symmetry.space_group_name_H-M   'P 1'
#
loop_
_entity.id
_entity.type
_entity.pdbx_description
1 polymer ?
#
loop_
_entity_poly.entity_id
_entity_poly.type
_entity_poly.pdbx_seq_one_letter_code
_entity_poly.pdbx_strand_id
1 'polypeptide(L)'
;MELFIDILKDTTIDTVKLIPFLFLTYLAMEYLENKAGQKTVRMLLGAGKKGPVLGGILGVVPQCGFSAAAANLYSGGVITVGTMIAVFLSTSDEMLPILISEQADVRKIMAILIGKIIVGIVAGILVDIGVRVLGKGYQRGLHIHDICEHDHCHCEEGSIVKSALIHSVQILVFIYVISFALNAVVEWIGMEEVMNVVTHYPIAGIFLAGLVGLIPNCAASITITKFYLEGVLNVGSMFAGLLSCAGIGLIVLFKTNHSWKKNVMIVATLYGISIVCGIIVEILFGM
;
A
#
# COMPACT_ATOMS: atom_id res chain seq x y z
N MET A 1 -28.13 -11.09 -9.16
CA MET A 1 -27.28 -11.47 -10.31
C MET A 1 -26.48 -10.28 -10.81
N GLU A 2 -27.08 -9.09 -10.89
CA GLU A 2 -26.38 -7.84 -11.25
C GLU A 2 -25.23 -7.53 -10.30
N LEU A 3 -25.46 -7.55 -8.98
CA LEU A 3 -24.45 -7.34 -7.95
C LEU A 3 -23.19 -8.23 -8.14
N PHE A 4 -23.39 -9.52 -8.41
CA PHE A 4 -22.28 -10.46 -8.64
C PHE A 4 -21.47 -10.10 -9.89
N ILE A 5 -22.15 -9.65 -10.95
CA ILE A 5 -21.52 -9.25 -12.20
C ILE A 5 -20.71 -7.95 -11.99
N ASP A 6 -21.23 -7.01 -11.21
CA ASP A 6 -20.52 -5.77 -10.90
C ASP A 6 -19.25 -6.01 -10.07
N ILE A 7 -19.33 -6.83 -8.99
CA ILE A 7 -18.17 -7.26 -8.20
C ILE A 7 -17.12 -7.93 -9.10
N LEU A 8 -17.55 -8.84 -9.98
CA LEU A 8 -16.66 -9.56 -10.88
C LEU A 8 -15.95 -8.61 -11.84
N LYS A 9 -16.70 -7.66 -12.41
CA LYS A 9 -16.19 -6.66 -13.35
C LYS A 9 -15.18 -5.74 -12.68
N ASP A 10 -15.49 -5.21 -11.52
CA ASP A 10 -14.61 -4.28 -10.78
C ASP A 10 -13.31 -4.98 -10.36
N THR A 11 -13.43 -6.18 -9.76
CA THR A 11 -12.24 -6.99 -9.41
C THR A 11 -11.38 -7.31 -10.62
N THR A 12 -11.99 -7.61 -11.77
CA THR A 12 -11.25 -7.92 -13.00
C THR A 12 -10.51 -6.68 -13.52
N ILE A 13 -11.17 -5.53 -13.57
CA ILE A 13 -10.56 -4.28 -14.02
C ILE A 13 -9.38 -3.91 -13.13
N ASP A 14 -9.52 -3.98 -11.83
CA ASP A 14 -8.46 -3.64 -10.87
C ASP A 14 -7.28 -4.61 -10.99
N THR A 15 -7.54 -5.91 -11.11
CA THR A 15 -6.48 -6.90 -11.29
C THR A 15 -5.73 -6.71 -12.61
N VAL A 16 -6.41 -6.38 -13.71
CA VAL A 16 -5.78 -6.13 -15.02
C VAL A 16 -4.85 -4.90 -14.96
N LYS A 17 -5.23 -3.84 -14.25
CA LYS A 17 -4.39 -2.65 -14.05
C LYS A 17 -3.06 -2.97 -13.33
N LEU A 18 -3.01 -4.04 -12.52
CA LEU A 18 -1.82 -4.44 -11.78
C LEU A 18 -0.80 -5.22 -12.62
N ILE A 19 -1.24 -5.86 -13.72
CA ILE A 19 -0.39 -6.72 -14.56
C ILE A 19 0.96 -6.07 -14.92
N PRO A 20 0.99 -4.86 -15.54
CA PRO A 20 2.24 -4.27 -15.97
C PRO A 20 3.18 -3.97 -14.80
N PHE A 21 2.66 -3.57 -13.65
CA PHE A 21 3.48 -3.22 -12.47
C PHE A 21 4.07 -4.44 -11.80
N LEU A 22 3.28 -5.48 -11.60
CA LEU A 22 3.76 -6.73 -11.01
C LEU A 22 4.77 -7.40 -11.93
N PHE A 23 4.48 -7.49 -13.23
CA PHE A 23 5.41 -8.08 -14.19
C PHE A 23 6.73 -7.31 -14.23
N LEU A 24 6.70 -5.97 -14.30
CA LEU A 24 7.91 -5.15 -14.31
C LEU A 24 8.70 -5.31 -13.01
N THR A 25 8.01 -5.40 -11.86
CA THR A 25 8.65 -5.59 -10.55
C THR A 25 9.34 -6.94 -10.48
N TYR A 26 8.68 -8.03 -10.86
CA TYR A 26 9.29 -9.36 -10.88
C TYR A 26 10.41 -9.45 -11.90
N LEU A 27 10.25 -8.84 -13.08
CA LEU A 27 11.32 -8.77 -14.06
C LEU A 27 12.56 -8.06 -13.52
N ALA A 28 12.36 -6.94 -12.79
CA ALA A 28 13.45 -6.23 -12.14
C ALA A 28 14.12 -7.07 -11.05
N MET A 29 13.34 -7.79 -10.22
CA MET A 29 13.87 -8.68 -9.19
C MET A 29 14.68 -9.83 -9.78
N GLU A 30 14.16 -10.53 -10.77
CA GLU A 30 14.85 -11.61 -11.49
C GLU A 30 16.13 -11.11 -12.19
N TYR A 31 16.08 -9.91 -12.77
CA TYR A 31 17.25 -9.29 -13.37
C TYR A 31 18.33 -8.99 -12.32
N LEU A 32 17.94 -8.48 -11.15
CA LEU A 32 18.84 -8.20 -10.03
C LEU A 32 19.50 -9.48 -9.51
N GLU A 33 18.75 -10.57 -9.41
CA GLU A 33 19.27 -11.87 -8.96
C GLU A 33 20.24 -12.47 -9.98
N ASN A 34 19.85 -12.52 -11.25
CA ASN A 34 20.60 -13.24 -12.27
C ASN A 34 21.79 -12.47 -12.85
N LYS A 35 21.72 -11.15 -12.96
CA LYS A 35 22.73 -10.34 -13.67
C LYS A 35 23.40 -9.25 -12.84
N ALA A 36 22.82 -8.84 -11.73
CA ALA A 36 23.45 -7.82 -10.91
C ALA A 36 24.59 -8.43 -10.08
N GLY A 37 25.81 -8.16 -10.46
CA GLY A 37 26.97 -8.50 -9.65
C GLY A 37 26.86 -7.84 -8.25
N GLN A 38 27.54 -8.43 -7.24
CA GLN A 38 27.50 -7.97 -5.83
C GLN A 38 27.71 -6.46 -5.63
N LYS A 39 28.39 -5.77 -6.55
CA LYS A 39 28.57 -4.32 -6.54
C LYS A 39 27.28 -3.55 -6.80
N THR A 40 26.50 -3.97 -7.78
CA THR A 40 25.22 -3.33 -8.16
C THR A 40 24.19 -3.55 -7.06
N VAL A 41 24.14 -4.75 -6.50
CA VAL A 41 23.30 -5.07 -5.32
C VAL A 41 23.66 -4.18 -4.13
N ARG A 42 24.97 -4.01 -3.83
CA ARG A 42 25.41 -3.12 -2.75
C ARG A 42 25.09 -1.65 -3.00
N MET A 43 25.11 -1.17 -4.26
CA MET A 43 24.69 0.20 -4.59
C MET A 43 23.21 0.40 -4.38
N LEU A 44 22.35 -0.54 -4.79
CA LEU A 44 20.91 -0.51 -4.55
C LEU A 44 20.58 -0.59 -3.06
N LEU A 45 21.24 -1.48 -2.31
CA LEU A 45 21.13 -1.55 -0.86
C LEU A 45 21.70 -0.30 -0.16
N GLY A 46 22.67 0.39 -0.79
CA GLY A 46 23.24 1.66 -0.33
C GLY A 46 22.30 2.86 -0.50
N ALA A 47 21.35 2.79 -1.44
CA ALA A 47 20.29 3.80 -1.61
C ALA A 47 19.32 3.86 -0.41
N GLY A 48 19.43 2.91 0.54
CA GLY A 48 18.54 2.78 1.69
C GLY A 48 18.40 4.02 2.58
N LYS A 49 19.34 4.97 2.56
CA LYS A 49 19.18 6.26 3.27
C LYS A 49 18.23 7.23 2.56
N LYS A 50 18.13 7.14 1.23
CA LYS A 50 17.25 7.98 0.39
C LYS A 50 15.95 7.26 0.01
N GLY A 51 15.85 5.97 0.33
CA GLY A 51 14.70 5.12 0.00
C GLY A 51 13.34 5.71 0.41
N PRO A 52 13.16 6.13 1.69
CA PRO A 52 11.89 6.72 2.14
C PRO A 52 11.49 7.99 1.37
N VAL A 53 12.47 8.82 0.96
CA VAL A 53 12.20 10.03 0.17
C VAL A 53 11.68 9.67 -1.22
N LEU A 54 12.37 8.75 -1.90
CA LEU A 54 11.94 8.27 -3.21
C LEU A 54 10.59 7.53 -3.12
N GLY A 55 10.42 6.70 -2.09
CA GLY A 55 9.16 5.98 -1.84
C GLY A 55 7.99 6.93 -1.61
N GLY A 56 8.17 7.96 -0.79
CA GLY A 56 7.13 8.96 -0.52
C GLY A 56 6.71 9.75 -1.76
N ILE A 57 7.63 10.06 -2.66
CA ILE A 57 7.34 10.77 -3.91
C ILE A 57 6.65 9.82 -4.91
N LEU A 58 7.15 8.61 -5.09
CA LEU A 58 6.61 7.64 -6.03
C LEU A 58 5.23 7.11 -5.62
N GLY A 59 4.98 6.98 -4.31
CA GLY A 59 3.70 6.51 -3.79
C GLY A 59 2.51 7.41 -4.14
N VAL A 60 2.74 8.70 -4.43
CA VAL A 60 1.67 9.64 -4.81
C VAL A 60 1.04 9.32 -6.17
N VAL A 61 1.72 8.58 -7.01
CA VAL A 61 1.14 8.17 -8.30
C VAL A 61 -0.13 7.34 -8.02
N PRO A 62 -1.29 7.76 -8.57
CA PRO A 62 -2.57 7.14 -8.25
C PRO A 62 -2.70 5.77 -8.91
N GLN A 63 -2.07 4.77 -8.33
CA GLN A 63 -2.11 3.40 -8.84
C GLN A 63 -1.67 2.39 -7.77
N CYS A 64 -2.55 1.42 -7.47
CA CYS A 64 -2.31 0.34 -6.50
C CYS A 64 -1.08 -0.52 -6.83
N GLY A 65 -0.60 -0.48 -8.08
CA GLY A 65 0.59 -1.20 -8.51
C GLY A 65 1.86 -0.77 -7.78
N PHE A 66 1.99 0.50 -7.38
CA PHE A 66 3.16 0.96 -6.63
C PHE A 66 3.23 0.40 -5.22
N SER A 67 2.09 0.29 -4.52
CA SER A 67 2.04 -0.33 -3.20
C SER A 67 2.31 -1.83 -3.26
N ALA A 68 1.78 -2.52 -4.27
CA ALA A 68 2.06 -3.94 -4.51
C ALA A 68 3.54 -4.17 -4.87
N ALA A 69 4.12 -3.34 -5.74
CA ALA A 69 5.53 -3.38 -6.08
C ALA A 69 6.43 -3.13 -4.87
N ALA A 70 6.09 -2.15 -4.03
CA ALA A 70 6.84 -1.86 -2.79
C ALA A 70 6.80 -3.04 -1.82
N ALA A 71 5.65 -3.72 -1.66
CA ALA A 71 5.54 -4.92 -0.83
C ALA A 71 6.43 -6.06 -1.35
N ASN A 72 6.44 -6.31 -2.66
CA ASN A 72 7.31 -7.31 -3.28
C ASN A 72 8.80 -6.98 -3.10
N LEU A 73 9.20 -5.74 -3.41
CA LEU A 73 10.59 -5.29 -3.27
C LEU A 73 11.07 -5.35 -1.80
N TYR A 74 10.17 -5.08 -0.84
CA TYR A 74 10.47 -5.24 0.58
C TYR A 74 10.66 -6.71 0.94
N SER A 75 9.77 -7.59 0.50
CA SER A 75 9.86 -9.04 0.75
C SER A 75 11.12 -9.64 0.14
N GLY A 76 11.51 -9.18 -1.06
CA GLY A 76 12.77 -9.55 -1.70
C GLY A 76 14.03 -8.90 -1.10
N GLY A 77 13.90 -8.06 -0.06
CA GLY A 77 15.04 -7.42 0.61
C GLY A 77 15.68 -6.27 -0.18
N VAL A 78 15.04 -5.79 -1.24
CA VAL A 78 15.55 -4.70 -2.10
C VAL A 78 15.38 -3.33 -1.45
N ILE A 79 14.23 -3.09 -0.79
CA ILE A 79 13.95 -1.84 -0.10
C ILE A 79 13.78 -2.05 1.40
N THR A 80 13.93 -0.97 2.18
CA THR A 80 13.75 -0.97 3.63
C THR A 80 12.27 -0.97 4.00
N VAL A 81 11.94 -1.40 5.24
CA VAL A 81 10.58 -1.29 5.78
C VAL A 81 10.11 0.17 5.82
N GLY A 82 11.01 1.13 6.14
CA GLY A 82 10.67 2.54 6.13
C GLY A 82 10.37 3.07 4.72
N THR A 83 11.08 2.58 3.70
CA THR A 83 10.76 2.90 2.30
C THR A 83 9.38 2.39 1.90
N MET A 84 9.04 1.15 2.25
CA MET A 84 7.72 0.58 1.97
C MET A 84 6.61 1.34 2.71
N ILE A 85 6.80 1.66 4.00
CA ILE A 85 5.83 2.46 4.77
C ILE A 85 5.67 3.85 4.16
N ALA A 86 6.75 4.48 3.67
CA ALA A 86 6.67 5.77 2.98
C ALA A 86 5.79 5.68 1.72
N VAL A 87 5.93 4.62 0.92
CA VAL A 87 5.05 4.37 -0.22
C VAL A 87 3.60 4.19 0.23
N PHE A 88 3.33 3.35 1.22
CA PHE A 88 1.98 3.07 1.69
C PHE A 88 1.26 4.31 2.21
N LEU A 89 1.93 5.12 3.03
CA LEU A 89 1.36 6.36 3.57
C LEU A 89 1.11 7.43 2.50
N SER A 90 1.95 7.48 1.46
CA SER A 90 1.81 8.48 0.39
C SER A 90 0.87 8.05 -0.74
N THR A 91 0.50 6.76 -0.80
CA THR A 91 -0.38 6.22 -1.84
C THR A 91 -1.70 6.99 -1.92
N SER A 92 -2.08 7.43 -3.12
CA SER A 92 -3.29 8.23 -3.38
C SER A 92 -4.35 7.51 -4.21
N ASP A 93 -4.09 6.28 -4.62
CA ASP A 93 -4.98 5.36 -5.36
C ASP A 93 -6.21 6.03 -6.02
N GLU A 94 -7.43 5.67 -5.63
CA GLU A 94 -8.67 6.23 -6.19
C GLU A 94 -9.05 7.61 -5.60
N MET A 95 -8.40 8.08 -4.54
CA MET A 95 -8.67 9.40 -3.95
C MET A 95 -8.47 10.53 -4.96
N LEU A 96 -7.36 10.52 -5.69
CA LEU A 96 -7.01 11.60 -6.61
C LEU A 96 -7.98 11.67 -7.80
N PRO A 97 -8.31 10.58 -8.51
CA PRO A 97 -9.33 10.57 -9.54
C PRO A 97 -10.69 11.10 -9.06
N ILE A 98 -11.12 10.74 -7.85
CA ILE A 98 -12.42 11.20 -7.29
C ILE A 98 -12.39 12.69 -7.01
N LEU A 99 -11.36 13.20 -6.33
CA LEU A 99 -11.24 14.63 -6.05
C LEU A 99 -11.23 15.47 -7.33
N ILE A 100 -10.66 14.95 -8.43
CA ILE A 100 -10.68 15.61 -9.73
C ILE A 100 -12.05 15.53 -10.38
N SER A 101 -12.73 14.38 -10.35
CA SER A 101 -14.06 14.20 -10.95
C SER A 101 -15.12 15.03 -10.26
N GLU A 102 -15.04 15.17 -8.95
CA GLU A 102 -15.95 16.01 -8.14
C GLU A 102 -15.56 17.50 -8.12
N GLN A 103 -14.61 17.89 -8.98
CA GLN A 103 -14.14 19.28 -9.12
C GLN A 103 -13.74 19.94 -7.79
N ALA A 104 -13.14 19.16 -6.89
CA ALA A 104 -12.64 19.68 -5.62
C ALA A 104 -11.58 20.77 -5.85
N ASP A 105 -11.50 21.75 -4.94
CA ASP A 105 -10.52 22.83 -5.03
C ASP A 105 -9.09 22.26 -5.16
N VAL A 106 -8.38 22.65 -6.22
CA VAL A 106 -7.01 22.24 -6.50
C VAL A 106 -6.08 22.49 -5.32
N ARG A 107 -6.31 23.56 -4.56
CA ARG A 107 -5.52 23.86 -3.35
C ARG A 107 -5.70 22.79 -2.28
N LYS A 108 -6.92 22.28 -2.09
CA LYS A 108 -7.22 21.19 -1.14
C LYS A 108 -6.56 19.89 -1.61
N ILE A 109 -6.68 19.57 -2.90
CA ILE A 109 -6.03 18.38 -3.48
C ILE A 109 -4.52 18.43 -3.24
N MET A 110 -3.87 19.54 -3.58
CA MET A 110 -2.43 19.72 -3.40
C MET A 110 -2.02 19.66 -1.93
N ALA A 111 -2.80 20.24 -1.02
CA ALA A 111 -2.52 20.19 0.41
C ALA A 111 -2.56 18.75 0.96
N ILE A 112 -3.56 17.96 0.56
CA ILE A 112 -3.67 16.55 0.95
C ILE A 112 -2.49 15.74 0.40
N LEU A 113 -2.17 15.88 -0.88
CA LEU A 113 -1.07 15.16 -1.52
C LEU A 113 0.28 15.50 -0.88
N ILE A 114 0.57 16.79 -0.72
CA ILE A 114 1.82 17.26 -0.08
C ILE A 114 1.89 16.76 1.36
N GLY A 115 0.77 16.83 2.10
CA GLY A 115 0.68 16.29 3.45
C GLY A 115 1.02 14.81 3.52
N LYS A 116 0.45 13.99 2.62
CA LYS A 116 0.74 12.55 2.53
C LYS A 116 2.20 12.27 2.19
N ILE A 117 2.80 13.02 1.25
CA ILE A 117 4.23 12.91 0.92
C ILE A 117 5.09 13.19 2.15
N ILE A 118 4.85 14.32 2.83
CA ILE A 118 5.64 14.74 4.00
C ILE A 118 5.53 13.69 5.10
N VAL A 119 4.30 13.27 5.43
CA VAL A 119 4.07 12.23 6.44
C VAL A 119 4.76 10.92 6.04
N GLY A 120 4.60 10.48 4.79
CA GLY A 120 5.23 9.26 4.29
C GLY A 120 6.76 9.29 4.42
N ILE A 121 7.39 10.39 3.99
CA ILE A 121 8.85 10.55 4.08
C ILE A 121 9.32 10.57 5.53
N VAL A 122 8.72 11.41 6.37
CA VAL A 122 9.11 11.57 7.78
C VAL A 122 8.92 10.25 8.53
N ALA A 123 7.76 9.64 8.41
CA ALA A 123 7.46 8.36 9.04
C ALA A 123 8.39 7.25 8.56
N GLY A 124 8.62 7.15 7.26
CA GLY A 124 9.54 6.16 6.70
C GLY A 124 10.97 6.30 7.23
N ILE A 125 11.47 7.53 7.34
CA ILE A 125 12.80 7.81 7.92
C ILE A 125 12.82 7.42 9.40
N LEU A 126 11.80 7.81 10.18
CA LEU A 126 11.71 7.48 11.61
C LEU A 126 11.66 5.97 11.86
N VAL A 127 10.89 5.24 11.05
CA VAL A 127 10.82 3.78 11.12
C VAL A 127 12.19 3.15 10.82
N ASP A 128 12.87 3.59 9.78
CA ASP A 128 14.21 3.06 9.45
C ASP A 128 15.24 3.36 10.55
N ILE A 129 15.16 4.55 11.18
CA ILE A 129 16.00 4.87 12.33
C ILE A 129 15.65 3.96 13.52
N GLY A 130 14.35 3.80 13.81
CA GLY A 130 13.87 2.96 14.90
C GLY A 130 14.34 1.52 14.76
N VAL A 131 14.23 0.93 13.58
CA VAL A 131 14.71 -0.44 13.29
C VAL A 131 16.21 -0.58 13.49
N ARG A 132 17.00 0.46 13.14
CA ARG A 132 18.45 0.47 13.36
C ARG A 132 18.82 0.56 14.82
N VAL A 133 18.15 1.44 15.57
CA VAL A 133 18.43 1.67 17.01
C VAL A 133 18.03 0.45 17.86
N LEU A 134 16.93 -0.20 17.54
CA LEU A 134 16.46 -1.40 18.24
C LEU A 134 17.32 -2.66 17.98
N GLY A 135 18.42 -2.53 17.23
CA GLY A 135 19.35 -3.62 16.96
C GLY A 135 18.76 -4.80 16.18
N LYS A 136 17.50 -4.67 15.72
CA LYS A 136 16.88 -5.61 14.79
C LYS A 136 17.48 -5.32 13.41
N GLY A 137 18.78 -5.69 13.26
CA GLY A 137 19.52 -5.48 12.04
C GLY A 137 18.66 -5.92 10.85
N TYR A 138 18.38 -4.97 9.96
CA TYR A 138 17.86 -5.27 8.64
C TYR A 138 18.81 -6.31 8.05
N GLN A 139 18.34 -7.54 7.92
CA GLN A 139 19.07 -8.57 7.19
C GLN A 139 19.17 -8.08 5.74
N ARG A 140 20.29 -7.43 5.43
CA ARG A 140 20.63 -6.97 4.09
C ARG A 140 21.07 -8.19 3.27
N GLY A 141 20.11 -9.00 2.88
CA GLY A 141 20.28 -10.09 1.94
C GLY A 141 19.19 -10.02 0.90
N LEU A 142 19.51 -10.26 -0.35
CA LEU A 142 18.49 -10.55 -1.35
C LEU A 142 17.90 -11.90 -1.00
N HIS A 143 16.64 -11.91 -0.56
CA HIS A 143 15.89 -13.12 -0.23
C HIS A 143 14.94 -13.52 -1.36
N ILE A 144 15.32 -13.21 -2.60
CA ILE A 144 14.49 -13.50 -3.79
C ILE A 144 14.39 -15.01 -3.98
N HIS A 145 15.49 -15.75 -3.69
CA HIS A 145 15.52 -17.21 -3.76
C HIS A 145 14.50 -17.87 -2.81
N ASP A 146 14.30 -17.31 -1.61
CA ASP A 146 13.33 -17.83 -0.64
C ASP A 146 11.89 -17.72 -1.16
N ILE A 147 11.60 -16.72 -2.00
CA ILE A 147 10.27 -16.55 -2.67
C ILE A 147 10.10 -17.68 -3.70
N CYS A 148 11.15 -18.02 -4.46
CA CYS A 148 11.12 -19.06 -5.47
C CYS A 148 10.98 -20.47 -4.86
N GLU A 149 11.64 -20.78 -3.75
CA GLU A 149 11.54 -22.08 -3.08
C GLU A 149 10.11 -22.37 -2.59
N HIS A 150 9.44 -21.35 -2.06
CA HIS A 150 8.08 -21.52 -1.54
C HIS A 150 7.00 -21.65 -2.62
N ASP A 151 7.20 -21.02 -3.77
CA ASP A 151 6.23 -21.11 -4.88
C ASP A 151 6.51 -22.32 -5.81
N HIS A 152 7.45 -23.22 -5.43
CA HIS A 152 7.82 -24.44 -6.19
C HIS A 152 8.16 -24.18 -7.66
N CYS A 153 8.76 -23.04 -7.96
CA CYS A 153 9.15 -22.68 -9.32
C CYS A 153 10.54 -23.23 -9.61
N HIS A 154 10.69 -24.03 -10.66
CA HIS A 154 12.01 -24.42 -11.19
C HIS A 154 12.62 -23.28 -12.01
N CYS A 155 12.99 -22.17 -11.33
CA CYS A 155 13.48 -20.96 -12.00
C CYS A 155 14.94 -21.08 -12.48
N GLU A 156 15.69 -22.09 -12.00
CA GLU A 156 17.12 -22.26 -12.31
C GLU A 156 17.40 -22.61 -13.77
N GLU A 157 16.43 -23.16 -14.53
CA GLU A 157 16.60 -23.59 -15.92
C GLU A 157 15.89 -22.72 -16.95
N GLY A 158 15.26 -21.60 -16.54
CA GLY A 158 14.37 -20.77 -17.36
C GLY A 158 14.96 -19.42 -17.77
N SER A 159 14.36 -18.79 -18.79
CA SER A 159 14.63 -17.39 -19.11
C SER A 159 14.07 -16.48 -18.02
N ILE A 160 14.78 -15.39 -17.67
CA ILE A 160 14.36 -14.35 -16.68
C ILE A 160 12.92 -13.92 -16.90
N VAL A 161 12.50 -13.75 -18.16
CA VAL A 161 11.14 -13.33 -18.54
C VAL A 161 10.10 -14.42 -18.17
N LYS A 162 10.43 -15.69 -18.34
CA LYS A 162 9.52 -16.81 -18.02
C LYS A 162 9.30 -16.91 -16.51
N SER A 163 10.36 -16.79 -15.72
CA SER A 163 10.28 -16.77 -14.25
C SER A 163 9.43 -15.60 -13.75
N ALA A 164 9.73 -14.38 -14.22
CA ALA A 164 8.96 -13.19 -13.89
C ALA A 164 7.48 -13.32 -14.25
N LEU A 165 7.15 -13.96 -15.39
CA LEU A 165 5.77 -14.18 -15.81
C LEU A 165 5.04 -15.15 -14.88
N ILE A 166 5.67 -16.27 -14.51
CA ILE A 166 5.10 -17.27 -13.60
C ILE A 166 4.77 -16.65 -12.25
N HIS A 167 5.72 -15.93 -11.64
CA HIS A 167 5.51 -15.25 -10.37
C HIS A 167 4.40 -14.19 -10.47
N SER A 168 4.39 -13.40 -11.55
CA SER A 168 3.35 -12.40 -11.76
C SER A 168 1.96 -13.04 -11.82
N VAL A 169 1.80 -14.13 -12.55
CA VAL A 169 0.50 -14.83 -12.69
C VAL A 169 0.06 -15.44 -11.36
N GLN A 170 0.96 -16.08 -10.61
CA GLN A 170 0.62 -16.66 -9.31
C GLN A 170 0.09 -15.60 -8.32
N ILE A 171 0.78 -14.47 -8.23
CA ILE A 171 0.36 -13.36 -7.38
C ILE A 171 -0.93 -12.72 -7.88
N LEU A 172 -1.11 -12.55 -9.20
CA LEU A 172 -2.35 -12.00 -9.77
C LEU A 172 -3.56 -12.88 -9.46
N VAL A 173 -3.44 -14.19 -9.60
CA VAL A 173 -4.53 -15.12 -9.24
C VAL A 173 -4.87 -15.01 -7.75
N PHE A 174 -3.85 -14.96 -6.89
CA PHE A 174 -4.06 -14.79 -5.45
C PHE A 174 -4.74 -13.45 -5.12
N ILE A 175 -4.26 -12.34 -5.71
CA ILE A 175 -4.86 -11.02 -5.53
C ILE A 175 -6.32 -11.03 -6.01
N TYR A 176 -6.59 -11.62 -7.17
CA TYR A 176 -7.93 -11.69 -7.74
C TYR A 176 -8.91 -12.39 -6.80
N VAL A 177 -8.55 -13.56 -6.28
CA VAL A 177 -9.41 -14.34 -5.37
C VAL A 177 -9.68 -13.59 -4.07
N ILE A 178 -8.63 -13.02 -3.46
CA ILE A 178 -8.78 -12.27 -2.19
C ILE A 178 -9.54 -10.97 -2.41
N SER A 179 -9.25 -10.22 -3.47
CA SER A 179 -9.97 -8.97 -3.78
C SER A 179 -11.44 -9.24 -4.09
N PHE A 180 -11.76 -10.31 -4.81
CA PHE A 180 -13.13 -10.72 -5.06
C PHE A 180 -13.87 -11.04 -3.75
N ALA A 181 -13.25 -11.81 -2.85
CA ALA A 181 -13.83 -12.13 -1.56
C ALA A 181 -14.05 -10.86 -0.70
N LEU A 182 -13.09 -9.95 -0.69
CA LEU A 182 -13.19 -8.68 0.05
C LEU A 182 -14.27 -7.77 -0.53
N ASN A 183 -14.36 -7.64 -1.86
CA ASN A 183 -15.41 -6.87 -2.53
C ASN A 183 -16.80 -7.41 -2.19
N ALA A 184 -16.95 -8.75 -2.20
CA ALA A 184 -18.22 -9.39 -1.82
C ALA A 184 -18.60 -9.13 -0.36
N VAL A 185 -17.63 -9.14 0.57
CA VAL A 185 -17.87 -8.85 1.99
C VAL A 185 -18.22 -7.35 2.19
N VAL A 186 -17.50 -6.44 1.54
CA VAL A 186 -17.74 -5.00 1.64
C VAL A 186 -19.13 -4.64 1.12
N GLU A 187 -19.54 -5.23 -0.01
CA GLU A 187 -20.87 -5.02 -0.60
C GLU A 187 -21.97 -5.61 0.27
N TRP A 188 -21.72 -6.76 0.91
CA TRP A 188 -22.70 -7.42 1.78
C TRP A 188 -22.92 -6.67 3.10
N ILE A 189 -21.86 -6.09 3.71
CA ILE A 189 -21.96 -5.33 4.96
C ILE A 189 -22.55 -3.94 4.71
N GLY A 190 -22.33 -3.36 3.52
CA GLY A 190 -22.69 -1.97 3.20
C GLY A 190 -21.69 -0.98 3.81
N MET A 191 -20.83 -0.41 3.00
CA MET A 191 -19.83 0.57 3.45
C MET A 191 -20.48 1.81 4.08
N GLU A 192 -21.68 2.18 3.66
CA GLU A 192 -22.43 3.31 4.21
C GLU A 192 -22.79 3.12 5.69
N GLU A 193 -23.18 1.92 6.11
CA GLU A 193 -23.49 1.63 7.51
C GLU A 193 -22.25 1.73 8.40
N VAL A 194 -21.10 1.22 7.92
CA VAL A 194 -19.82 1.34 8.63
C VAL A 194 -19.45 2.82 8.81
N MET A 195 -19.64 3.64 7.78
CA MET A 195 -19.28 5.04 7.82
C MET A 195 -20.24 5.88 8.67
N ASN A 196 -21.52 5.54 8.76
CA ASN A 196 -22.46 6.18 9.68
C ASN A 196 -22.02 6.08 11.15
N VAL A 197 -21.41 4.97 11.54
CA VAL A 197 -20.82 4.81 12.88
C VAL A 197 -19.59 5.71 13.06
N VAL A 198 -18.80 5.90 12.02
CA VAL A 198 -17.60 6.77 12.03
C VAL A 198 -17.97 8.24 12.25
N THR A 199 -19.10 8.68 11.73
CA THR A 199 -19.52 10.10 11.75
C THR A 199 -20.10 10.58 13.10
N HIS A 200 -20.68 9.67 13.88
CA HIS A 200 -21.31 10.03 15.17
C HIS A 200 -20.32 10.44 16.27
N TYR A 201 -19.03 10.07 16.15
CA TYR A 201 -18.02 10.33 17.17
C TYR A 201 -16.74 10.90 16.54
N PRO A 202 -16.48 12.24 16.63
CA PRO A 202 -15.36 12.89 15.92
C PRO A 202 -13.98 12.28 16.22
N ILE A 203 -13.68 11.98 17.48
CA ILE A 203 -12.40 11.37 17.87
C ILE A 203 -12.39 9.87 17.55
N ALA A 204 -13.47 9.16 17.90
CA ALA A 204 -13.62 7.74 17.55
C ALA A 204 -13.65 7.56 16.02
N GLY A 205 -14.18 8.53 15.29
CA GLY A 205 -14.18 8.58 13.83
C GLY A 205 -12.78 8.47 13.22
N ILE A 206 -11.75 9.10 13.82
CA ILE A 206 -10.37 9.00 13.36
C ILE A 206 -9.87 7.55 13.47
N PHE A 207 -10.12 6.89 14.61
CA PHE A 207 -9.72 5.49 14.80
C PHE A 207 -10.47 4.55 13.86
N LEU A 208 -11.78 4.73 13.72
CA LEU A 208 -12.61 3.88 12.86
C LEU A 208 -12.27 4.09 11.37
N ALA A 209 -12.11 5.34 10.92
CA ALA A 209 -11.70 5.64 9.55
C ALA A 209 -10.32 5.02 9.24
N GLY A 210 -9.37 5.09 10.20
CA GLY A 210 -8.09 4.42 10.07
C GLY A 210 -8.21 2.90 9.93
N LEU A 211 -9.13 2.25 10.66
CA LEU A 211 -9.40 0.81 10.53
C LEU A 211 -10.03 0.48 9.17
N VAL A 212 -11.01 1.28 8.74
CA VAL A 212 -11.61 1.14 7.40
C VAL A 212 -10.56 1.26 6.30
N GLY A 213 -9.63 2.22 6.43
CA GLY A 213 -8.53 2.38 5.49
C GLY A 213 -7.59 1.18 5.41
N LEU A 214 -7.46 0.37 6.47
CA LEU A 214 -6.67 -0.87 6.44
C LEU A 214 -7.33 -2.00 5.63
N ILE A 215 -8.61 -1.88 5.27
CA ILE A 215 -9.26 -2.83 4.37
C ILE A 215 -8.55 -2.72 3.01
N PRO A 216 -7.92 -3.79 2.53
CA PRO A 216 -7.10 -3.73 1.31
C PRO A 216 -7.98 -3.74 0.05
N ASN A 217 -8.81 -2.70 -0.10
CA ASN A 217 -9.76 -2.52 -1.18
C ASN A 217 -9.85 -1.04 -1.56
N CYS A 218 -9.98 -0.75 -2.85
CA CYS A 218 -10.18 0.60 -3.38
C CYS A 218 -11.48 1.25 -2.87
N ALA A 219 -12.53 0.47 -2.58
CA ALA A 219 -13.80 0.98 -2.07
C ALA A 219 -13.64 1.75 -0.75
N ALA A 220 -12.67 1.39 0.10
CA ALA A 220 -12.40 2.11 1.34
C ALA A 220 -11.94 3.55 1.08
N SER A 221 -10.97 3.75 0.18
CA SER A 221 -10.48 5.09 -0.18
C SER A 221 -11.53 5.92 -0.91
N ILE A 222 -12.33 5.30 -1.78
CA ILE A 222 -13.45 5.92 -2.50
C ILE A 222 -14.46 6.46 -1.49
N THR A 223 -14.92 5.61 -0.58
CA THR A 223 -15.96 5.96 0.40
C THR A 223 -15.49 7.05 1.37
N ILE A 224 -14.26 6.93 1.90
CA ILE A 224 -13.67 7.95 2.77
C ILE A 224 -13.60 9.30 2.06
N THR A 225 -13.18 9.31 0.79
CA THR A 225 -13.07 10.54 0.00
C THR A 225 -14.43 11.17 -0.27
N LYS A 226 -15.44 10.37 -0.66
CA LYS A 226 -16.80 10.85 -0.92
C LYS A 226 -17.43 11.44 0.33
N PHE A 227 -17.41 10.75 1.46
CA PHE A 227 -17.98 11.27 2.70
C PHE A 227 -17.29 12.54 3.22
N TYR A 228 -15.99 12.67 2.95
CA TYR A 228 -15.32 13.94 3.21
C TYR A 228 -15.83 15.07 2.32
N LEU A 229 -16.04 14.83 1.02
CA LEU A 229 -16.57 15.82 0.09
C LEU A 229 -18.01 16.21 0.41
N GLU A 230 -18.82 15.28 0.88
CA GLU A 230 -20.20 15.49 1.34
C GLU A 230 -20.27 16.21 2.71
N GLY A 231 -19.12 16.45 3.36
CA GLY A 231 -19.05 17.11 4.67
C GLY A 231 -19.46 16.20 5.84
N VAL A 232 -19.58 14.91 5.61
CA VAL A 232 -19.95 13.90 6.61
C VAL A 232 -18.75 13.53 7.48
N LEU A 233 -17.54 13.42 6.87
CA LEU A 233 -16.30 13.17 7.58
C LEU A 233 -15.53 14.45 7.84
N ASN A 234 -14.94 14.55 9.04
CA ASN A 234 -14.00 15.61 9.36
C ASN A 234 -12.62 15.36 8.67
N VAL A 235 -11.80 16.42 8.61
CA VAL A 235 -10.50 16.40 7.91
C VAL A 235 -9.55 15.36 8.52
N GLY A 236 -9.53 15.25 9.85
CA GLY A 236 -8.66 14.30 10.56
C GLY A 236 -9.03 12.85 10.30
N SER A 237 -10.34 12.51 10.31
CA SER A 237 -10.81 11.16 10.00
C SER A 237 -10.52 10.79 8.54
N MET A 238 -10.77 11.69 7.60
CA MET A 238 -10.41 11.52 6.20
C MET A 238 -8.91 11.26 6.05
N PHE A 239 -8.07 12.09 6.68
CA PHE A 239 -6.62 11.97 6.56
C PHE A 239 -6.09 10.67 7.18
N ALA A 240 -6.59 10.28 8.36
CA ALA A 240 -6.23 9.01 9.00
C ALA A 240 -6.61 7.81 8.15
N GLY A 241 -7.83 7.78 7.61
CA GLY A 241 -8.30 6.72 6.74
C GLY A 241 -7.50 6.60 5.45
N LEU A 242 -7.22 7.73 4.78
CA LEU A 242 -6.43 7.75 3.55
C LEU A 242 -4.94 7.44 3.76
N LEU A 243 -4.37 7.74 4.93
CA LEU A 243 -3.00 7.36 5.27
C LEU A 243 -2.87 5.86 5.53
N SER A 244 -3.85 5.24 6.17
CA SER A 244 -3.83 3.80 6.43
C SER A 244 -4.17 2.96 5.20
N CYS A 245 -4.72 3.57 4.14
CA CYS A 245 -5.12 2.90 2.92
C CYS A 245 -3.89 2.55 2.06
N ALA A 246 -3.32 1.38 2.31
CA ALA A 246 -2.21 0.83 1.51
C ALA A 246 -2.70 -0.04 0.33
N GLY A 247 -4.03 -0.14 0.15
CA GLY A 247 -4.65 -0.88 -0.93
C GLY A 247 -4.18 -2.33 -1.01
N ILE A 248 -4.02 -2.84 -2.22
CA ILE A 248 -3.59 -4.21 -2.51
C ILE A 248 -2.17 -4.52 -1.99
N GLY A 249 -1.36 -3.49 -1.70
CA GLY A 249 -0.02 -3.67 -1.15
C GLY A 249 0.01 -4.49 0.14
N LEU A 250 -1.02 -4.39 1.00
CA LEU A 250 -1.13 -5.23 2.20
C LEU A 250 -1.36 -6.70 1.84
N ILE A 251 -2.21 -7.01 0.88
CA ILE A 251 -2.45 -8.39 0.42
C ILE A 251 -1.15 -9.00 -0.08
N VAL A 252 -0.43 -8.27 -0.93
CA VAL A 252 0.86 -8.70 -1.48
C VAL A 252 1.87 -8.92 -0.36
N LEU A 253 1.96 -8.00 0.62
CA LEU A 253 2.85 -8.12 1.77
C LEU A 253 2.60 -9.42 2.55
N PHE A 254 1.35 -9.76 2.84
CA PHE A 254 1.02 -10.98 3.57
C PHE A 254 1.27 -12.25 2.76
N LYS A 255 1.18 -12.18 1.43
CA LYS A 255 1.48 -13.30 0.54
C LYS A 255 2.99 -13.53 0.39
N THR A 256 3.78 -12.46 0.21
CA THR A 256 5.20 -12.57 -0.16
C THR A 256 6.14 -12.57 1.05
N ASN A 257 5.76 -11.92 2.17
CA ASN A 257 6.57 -11.93 3.38
C ASN A 257 6.03 -12.95 4.39
N HIS A 258 6.73 -14.06 4.54
CA HIS A 258 6.31 -15.19 5.39
C HIS A 258 6.31 -14.90 6.89
N SER A 259 6.91 -13.79 7.35
CA SER A 259 6.95 -13.46 8.78
C SER A 259 5.67 -12.75 9.23
N TRP A 260 4.65 -13.52 9.64
CA TRP A 260 3.39 -12.99 10.17
C TRP A 260 3.57 -11.90 11.23
N LYS A 261 4.52 -12.11 12.17
CA LYS A 261 4.81 -11.15 13.24
C LYS A 261 5.31 -9.81 12.69
N LYS A 262 6.17 -9.83 11.66
CA LYS A 262 6.66 -8.61 11.01
C LYS A 262 5.54 -7.92 10.25
N ASN A 263 4.68 -8.67 9.54
CA ASN A 263 3.55 -8.12 8.80
C ASN A 263 2.57 -7.40 9.73
N VAL A 264 2.17 -8.04 10.83
CA VAL A 264 1.28 -7.43 11.83
C VAL A 264 1.91 -6.18 12.46
N MET A 265 3.23 -6.21 12.75
CA MET A 265 3.93 -5.04 13.27
C MET A 265 3.96 -3.89 12.26
N ILE A 266 4.12 -4.17 10.96
CA ILE A 266 4.07 -3.17 9.89
C ILE A 266 2.68 -2.55 9.82
N VAL A 267 1.63 -3.36 9.83
CA VAL A 267 0.23 -2.88 9.81
C VAL A 267 -0.08 -2.03 11.05
N ALA A 268 0.33 -2.49 12.24
CA ALA A 268 0.16 -1.73 13.47
C ALA A 268 0.92 -0.39 13.45
N THR A 269 2.12 -0.37 12.88
CA THR A 269 2.91 0.86 12.71
C THR A 269 2.24 1.81 11.73
N LEU A 270 1.76 1.30 10.58
CA LEU A 270 1.03 2.08 9.59
C LEU A 270 -0.22 2.72 10.21
N TYR A 271 -1.02 1.92 10.90
CA TYR A 271 -2.21 2.37 11.60
C TYR A 271 -1.90 3.42 12.66
N GLY A 272 -0.92 3.15 13.54
CA GLY A 272 -0.53 4.08 14.59
C GLY A 272 -0.09 5.45 14.05
N ILE A 273 0.73 5.47 12.99
CA ILE A 273 1.14 6.72 12.32
C ILE A 273 -0.07 7.44 11.74
N SER A 274 -0.98 6.71 11.08
CA SER A 274 -2.18 7.28 10.46
C SER A 274 -3.09 7.95 11.50
N ILE A 275 -3.31 7.32 12.66
CA ILE A 275 -4.09 7.88 13.75
C ILE A 275 -3.45 9.14 14.33
N VAL A 276 -2.15 9.08 14.65
CA VAL A 276 -1.42 10.23 15.20
C VAL A 276 -1.49 11.43 14.23
N CYS A 277 -1.27 11.18 12.94
CA CYS A 277 -1.35 12.23 11.93
C CYS A 277 -2.79 12.76 11.76
N GLY A 278 -3.80 11.89 11.80
CA GLY A 278 -5.20 12.28 11.75
C GLY A 278 -5.60 13.19 12.91
N ILE A 279 -5.17 12.86 14.13
CA ILE A 279 -5.40 13.71 15.33
C ILE A 279 -4.70 15.06 15.16
N ILE A 280 -3.44 15.08 14.71
CA ILE A 280 -2.70 16.33 14.51
C ILE A 280 -3.42 17.21 13.46
N VAL A 281 -3.84 16.63 12.35
CA VAL A 281 -4.56 17.35 11.29
C VAL A 281 -5.90 17.89 11.79
N GLU A 282 -6.64 17.10 12.58
CA GLU A 282 -7.91 17.56 13.17
C GLU A 282 -7.72 18.73 14.12
N ILE A 283 -6.68 18.72 14.96
CA ILE A 283 -6.36 19.84 15.86
C ILE A 283 -5.94 21.11 15.08
N LEU A 284 -5.26 20.95 13.96
CA LEU A 284 -4.73 22.09 13.18
C LEU A 284 -5.76 22.69 12.21
N PHE A 285 -6.65 21.88 11.65
CA PHE A 285 -7.52 22.25 10.55
C PHE A 285 -9.01 21.96 10.79
N GLY A 286 -9.36 21.22 11.84
CA GLY A 286 -10.73 20.84 12.18
C GLY A 286 -11.49 21.85 13.06
N MET A 287 -10.87 23.02 13.40
CA MET A 287 -11.55 24.12 14.11
C MET A 287 -12.25 25.04 13.14
#